data_bf6d78c6564eb18c3fa09b9156b9194d
#
_entry.id   bf6d78c6564eb18c3fa09b9156b9194d
#
_cell.length_a   1.000
_cell.length_b   1.000
_cell.length_c   1.000
_cell.angle_alpha   90.00
_cell.angle_beta   90.00
_cell.angle_gamma   90.00
#
_symmetry.space_group_name_H-M   'P 1'
#
loop_
_entity.id
_entity.type
_entity.pdbx_description
1 polymer ?
#
loop_
_entity_poly.entity_id
_entity_poly.type
_entity_poly.pdbx_seq_one_letter_code
_entity_poly.pdbx_strand_id
1 'polypeptide(L)'
;EIPLRLVGSEMCIRDSFHAQPIACNECGPHYALRDSEGNEDTVYIRIVSRISDVLSNGGVVALKSLGGYNLICDADNEQAVARIRELKGRYAKPLAVMYRDEREVMADLNLSDEERKALNSWRRPIVLAEERVHNAPWLNEGYRSLGVLLPYMAIHYDLFAEAPELRRIVVTSGNMGRRPIVIADEEAHDLFDSKVDSVVSYNRDIYNRVDDSVVQEYDGVCRSIRRSRGYTPEPLRNVQATEGILAVGAEQVSCFAIGKKEDILLGQYIGELSCRENLSFFEESISHFSRMFRFEPRLSLIH
;
A
#
# COMPACT_ATOMS: atom_id res chain seq x y z
N GLU A 1 -14.25 29.87 19.22
CA GLU A 1 -14.90 28.66 19.80
C GLU A 1 -15.71 28.00 18.70
N ILE A 2 -15.32 26.81 18.29
CA ILE A 2 -16.10 25.95 17.39
C ILE A 2 -17.32 25.48 18.18
N PRO A 3 -18.54 25.74 17.74
CA PRO A 3 -19.71 25.33 18.51
C PRO A 3 -19.70 23.83 18.72
N LEU A 4 -19.89 23.36 19.94
CA LEU A 4 -20.00 21.95 20.36
C LEU A 4 -20.98 21.11 19.51
N ARG A 5 -21.84 21.73 18.71
CA ARG A 5 -22.76 21.09 17.76
C ARG A 5 -22.09 20.55 16.48
N LEU A 6 -20.82 20.88 16.25
CA LEU A 6 -20.04 20.38 15.07
C LEU A 6 -19.21 19.14 15.40
N VAL A 7 -19.24 18.68 16.63
CA VAL A 7 -18.49 17.52 17.10
C VAL A 7 -19.44 16.33 17.23
N GLY A 8 -19.31 15.38 16.37
CA GLY A 8 -20.01 14.10 16.48
C GLY A 8 -21.36 14.05 15.72
N SER A 9 -21.31 13.88 14.44
CA SER A 9 -22.41 13.42 13.60
C SER A 9 -21.98 13.36 12.14
N GLU A 10 -22.85 12.91 11.26
CA GLU A 10 -22.70 12.97 9.79
C GLU A 10 -22.19 14.34 9.26
N MET A 11 -22.40 15.40 10.04
CA MET A 11 -21.95 16.75 9.72
C MET A 11 -20.42 16.87 9.74
N CYS A 12 -19.71 16.19 10.65
CA CYS A 12 -18.24 16.21 10.69
C CYS A 12 -17.62 15.56 9.44
N ILE A 13 -18.24 14.51 8.93
CA ILE A 13 -17.77 13.79 7.74
C ILE A 13 -18.13 14.54 6.46
N ARG A 14 -19.34 15.08 6.39
CA ARG A 14 -19.88 15.74 5.20
C ARG A 14 -19.34 17.14 4.99
N ASP A 15 -19.25 17.94 6.04
CA ASP A 15 -18.92 19.38 5.95
C ASP A 15 -17.41 19.64 6.12
N SER A 16 -16.66 18.66 6.62
CA SER A 16 -15.20 18.75 6.83
C SER A 16 -14.42 17.86 5.87
N PHE A 17 -14.79 17.81 4.60
CA PHE A 17 -14.23 16.93 3.56
C PHE A 17 -12.70 16.90 3.48
N HIS A 18 -12.01 17.97 3.87
CA HIS A 18 -10.55 18.04 3.93
C HIS A 18 -9.98 18.02 5.38
N ALA A 19 -10.82 17.85 6.39
CA ALA A 19 -10.40 17.87 7.79
C ALA A 19 -10.21 16.46 8.39
N GLN A 20 -9.78 15.48 7.58
CA GLN A 20 -9.48 14.12 8.05
C GLN A 20 -8.50 14.08 9.25
N PRO A 21 -7.49 14.98 9.34
CA PRO A 21 -6.63 15.04 10.52
C PRO A 21 -7.34 15.49 11.80
N ILE A 22 -8.55 16.03 11.69
CA ILE A 22 -9.36 16.54 12.82
C ILE A 22 -10.58 15.61 13.02
N ALA A 23 -10.39 14.31 12.87
CA ALA A 23 -11.45 13.34 13.09
C ALA A 23 -11.88 13.33 14.56
N CYS A 24 -13.20 13.31 14.77
CA CYS A 24 -13.80 13.17 16.10
C CYS A 24 -13.57 11.75 16.64
N ASN A 25 -13.33 11.61 17.94
CA ASN A 25 -13.12 10.31 18.57
C ASN A 25 -14.36 9.40 18.55
N GLU A 26 -15.56 9.96 18.34
CA GLU A 26 -16.81 9.19 18.32
C GLU A 26 -17.24 8.82 16.89
N CYS A 27 -17.07 9.73 15.91
CA CYS A 27 -17.51 9.52 14.53
C CYS A 27 -16.36 9.40 13.52
N GLY A 28 -15.12 9.51 13.98
CA GLY A 28 -13.93 9.32 13.17
C GLY A 28 -13.66 7.85 12.86
N PRO A 29 -12.57 7.55 12.13
CA PRO A 29 -12.18 6.19 11.84
C PRO A 29 -11.84 5.42 13.13
N HIS A 30 -12.42 4.24 13.27
CA HIS A 30 -12.13 3.29 14.34
C HIS A 30 -11.58 2.01 13.78
N TYR A 31 -10.54 1.48 14.41
CA TYR A 31 -10.00 0.16 14.09
C TYR A 31 -10.83 -0.93 14.76
N ALA A 32 -10.91 -2.06 14.09
CA ALA A 32 -11.43 -3.32 14.63
C ALA A 32 -10.45 -4.45 14.27
N LEU A 33 -10.18 -5.33 15.23
CA LEU A 33 -9.39 -6.54 15.02
C LEU A 33 -10.31 -7.74 15.22
N ARG A 34 -10.31 -8.66 14.27
CA ARG A 34 -10.93 -9.97 14.37
C ARG A 34 -9.84 -11.04 14.35
N ASP A 35 -9.84 -11.91 15.35
CA ASP A 35 -8.90 -13.04 15.41
C ASP A 35 -9.45 -14.27 14.68
N SER A 36 -8.62 -15.32 14.55
CA SER A 36 -8.96 -16.58 13.88
C SER A 36 -10.10 -17.35 14.55
N GLU A 37 -10.44 -17.04 15.80
CA GLU A 37 -11.57 -17.62 16.53
C GLU A 37 -12.87 -16.81 16.34
N GLY A 38 -12.79 -15.64 15.66
CA GLY A 38 -13.91 -14.75 15.40
C GLY A 38 -14.16 -13.74 16.54
N ASN A 39 -13.28 -13.64 17.54
CA ASN A 39 -13.41 -12.63 18.57
C ASN A 39 -13.01 -11.26 18.03
N GLU A 40 -13.81 -10.25 18.37
CA GLU A 40 -13.56 -8.87 17.93
C GLU A 40 -13.05 -7.99 19.05
N ASP A 41 -12.10 -7.10 18.74
CA ASP A 41 -11.63 -6.02 19.61
C ASP A 41 -11.69 -4.69 18.86
N THR A 42 -12.19 -3.66 19.53
CA THR A 42 -12.32 -2.29 18.98
C THR A 42 -11.53 -1.26 19.77
N VAL A 43 -10.84 -1.66 20.83
CA VAL A 43 -10.01 -0.76 21.63
C VAL A 43 -8.63 -0.66 21.02
N TYR A 44 -8.29 0.49 20.45
CA TYR A 44 -7.09 0.71 19.64
C TYR A 44 -5.78 0.25 20.31
N ILE A 45 -5.58 0.60 21.57
CA ILE A 45 -4.38 0.20 22.34
C ILE A 45 -4.26 -1.33 22.43
N ARG A 46 -5.38 -2.04 22.67
CA ARG A 46 -5.37 -3.51 22.71
C ARG A 46 -5.14 -4.10 21.32
N ILE A 47 -5.69 -3.47 20.28
CA ILE A 47 -5.46 -3.90 18.88
C ILE A 47 -3.96 -3.83 18.57
N VAL A 48 -3.30 -2.72 18.88
CA VAL A 48 -1.85 -2.56 18.65
C VAL A 48 -1.06 -3.61 19.41
N SER A 49 -1.34 -3.82 20.69
CA SER A 49 -0.67 -4.83 21.52
C SER A 49 -0.90 -6.24 20.97
N ARG A 50 -2.13 -6.61 20.60
CA ARG A 50 -2.44 -7.92 20.00
C ARG A 50 -1.74 -8.16 18.67
N ILE A 51 -1.67 -7.16 17.79
CA ILE A 51 -0.93 -7.27 16.53
C ILE A 51 0.56 -7.48 16.84
N SER A 52 1.13 -6.71 17.75
CA SER A 52 2.53 -6.83 18.17
C SER A 52 2.83 -8.22 18.72
N ASP A 53 1.97 -8.76 19.57
CA ASP A 53 2.08 -10.12 20.10
C ASP A 53 2.03 -11.19 19.00
N VAL A 54 1.08 -11.04 18.05
CA VAL A 54 0.95 -11.96 16.90
C VAL A 54 2.22 -11.95 16.07
N LEU A 55 2.75 -10.78 15.72
CA LEU A 55 3.96 -10.66 14.90
C LEU A 55 5.19 -11.19 15.62
N SER A 56 5.40 -10.87 16.89
CA SER A 56 6.53 -11.33 17.70
C SER A 56 6.52 -12.86 17.91
N ASN A 57 5.34 -13.48 17.86
CA ASN A 57 5.19 -14.94 17.92
C ASN A 57 5.21 -15.62 16.53
N GLY A 58 5.58 -14.90 15.47
CA GLY A 58 5.69 -15.46 14.11
C GLY A 58 4.35 -15.64 13.40
N GLY A 59 3.33 -14.91 13.83
CA GLY A 59 2.03 -14.89 13.18
C GLY A 59 1.99 -13.98 11.95
N VAL A 60 0.85 -14.04 11.24
CA VAL A 60 0.54 -13.25 10.06
C VAL A 60 -0.73 -12.44 10.30
N VAL A 61 -0.70 -11.15 9.98
CA VAL A 61 -1.86 -10.27 10.12
C VAL A 61 -2.25 -9.70 8.75
N ALA A 62 -3.55 -9.65 8.46
CA ALA A 62 -4.10 -8.88 7.36
C ALA A 62 -4.50 -7.51 7.89
N LEU A 63 -3.78 -6.46 7.47
CA LEU A 63 -3.97 -5.08 7.93
C LEU A 63 -4.54 -4.22 6.81
N LYS A 64 -5.69 -3.60 7.03
CA LYS A 64 -6.27 -2.60 6.13
C LYS A 64 -5.36 -1.36 6.07
N SER A 65 -4.86 -1.06 4.88
CA SER A 65 -3.95 0.04 4.60
C SER A 65 -4.66 1.12 3.77
N LEU A 66 -3.92 2.14 3.29
CA LEU A 66 -4.50 3.26 2.55
C LEU A 66 -5.11 2.87 1.20
N GLY A 67 -4.56 1.86 0.53
CA GLY A 67 -4.97 1.47 -0.81
C GLY A 67 -5.52 0.05 -0.93
N GLY A 68 -5.61 -0.67 0.17
CA GLY A 68 -6.06 -2.05 0.26
C GLY A 68 -5.51 -2.75 1.49
N TYR A 69 -5.86 -4.01 1.65
CA TYR A 69 -5.30 -4.83 2.72
C TYR A 69 -3.87 -5.25 2.41
N ASN A 70 -3.02 -5.27 3.42
CA ASN A 70 -1.66 -5.81 3.35
C ASN A 70 -1.54 -7.03 4.26
N LEU A 71 -0.83 -8.06 3.82
CA LEU A 71 -0.37 -9.13 4.69
C LEU A 71 0.97 -8.72 5.29
N ILE A 72 1.07 -8.78 6.61
CA ILE A 72 2.25 -8.41 7.37
C ILE A 72 2.70 -9.55 8.29
N CYS A 73 4.00 -9.71 8.45
CA CYS A 73 4.63 -10.60 9.43
C CYS A 73 6.01 -10.06 9.82
N ASP A 74 6.61 -10.60 10.86
CA ASP A 74 8.01 -10.34 11.17
C ASP A 74 8.90 -10.80 10.00
N ALA A 75 9.72 -9.89 9.46
CA ALA A 75 10.60 -10.16 8.33
C ALA A 75 11.82 -11.03 8.72
N ASP A 76 12.18 -11.05 9.98
CA ASP A 76 13.29 -11.86 10.53
C ASP A 76 12.85 -13.29 10.88
N ASN A 77 11.54 -13.59 10.83
CA ASN A 77 10.99 -14.92 11.04
C ASN A 77 10.74 -15.65 9.70
N GLU A 78 11.67 -16.54 9.33
CA GLU A 78 11.59 -17.31 8.07
C GLU A 78 10.28 -18.10 7.94
N GLN A 79 9.77 -18.68 9.02
CA GLN A 79 8.53 -19.47 8.98
C GLN A 79 7.31 -18.61 8.71
N ALA A 80 7.24 -17.42 9.32
CA ALA A 80 6.18 -16.45 9.06
C ALA A 80 6.20 -15.96 7.60
N VAL A 81 7.40 -15.69 7.06
CA VAL A 81 7.58 -15.31 5.66
C VAL A 81 7.19 -16.46 4.72
N ALA A 82 7.57 -17.69 5.02
CA ALA A 82 7.17 -18.86 4.25
C ALA A 82 5.64 -19.02 4.21
N ARG A 83 4.96 -18.80 5.34
CA ARG A 83 3.49 -18.82 5.42
C ARG A 83 2.86 -17.75 4.50
N ILE A 84 3.40 -16.53 4.46
CA ILE A 84 2.93 -15.49 3.51
C ILE A 84 3.14 -15.93 2.06
N ARG A 85 4.28 -16.55 1.73
CA ARG A 85 4.57 -17.03 0.37
C ARG A 85 3.59 -18.13 -0.05
N GLU A 86 3.29 -19.06 0.84
CA GLU A 86 2.29 -20.11 0.62
C GLU A 86 0.89 -19.50 0.38
N LEU A 87 0.43 -18.62 1.26
CA LEU A 87 -0.85 -17.93 1.14
C LEU A 87 -1.01 -17.23 -0.21
N LYS A 88 0.08 -16.63 -0.72
CA LYS A 88 0.06 -15.91 -2.00
C LYS A 88 0.34 -16.80 -3.21
N GLY A 89 0.76 -18.04 -3.04
CA GLY A 89 1.24 -18.90 -4.14
C GLY A 89 2.45 -18.28 -4.89
N ARG A 90 3.33 -17.56 -4.16
CA ARG A 90 4.45 -16.78 -4.74
C ARG A 90 5.77 -17.15 -4.06
N TYR A 91 6.38 -18.24 -4.48
CA TYR A 91 7.57 -18.78 -3.81
C TYR A 91 8.86 -17.98 -4.09
N ALA A 92 9.04 -17.41 -5.28
CA ALA A 92 10.29 -16.78 -5.71
C ALA A 92 10.24 -15.26 -5.85
N LYS A 93 9.07 -14.59 -5.72
CA LYS A 93 8.99 -13.14 -5.89
C LYS A 93 9.52 -12.42 -4.67
N PRO A 94 10.43 -11.41 -4.81
CA PRO A 94 10.89 -10.59 -3.69
C PRO A 94 9.72 -9.95 -2.93
N LEU A 95 9.87 -9.86 -1.62
CA LEU A 95 8.91 -9.22 -0.71
C LEU A 95 9.42 -7.85 -0.30
N ALA A 96 8.51 -6.89 -0.18
CA ALA A 96 8.85 -5.59 0.36
C ALA A 96 8.89 -5.63 1.90
N VAL A 97 9.85 -4.92 2.47
CA VAL A 97 10.11 -4.89 3.90
C VAL A 97 9.98 -3.47 4.43
N MET A 98 9.11 -3.28 5.40
CA MET A 98 8.99 -2.02 6.13
C MET A 98 9.92 -2.08 7.34
N TYR A 99 10.85 -1.15 7.39
CA TYR A 99 11.73 -0.97 8.54
C TYR A 99 11.14 0.03 9.53
N ARG A 100 11.45 -0.11 10.80
CA ARG A 100 11.06 0.82 11.87
C ARG A 100 11.44 2.26 11.55
N ASP A 101 12.67 2.46 11.12
CA ASP A 101 13.24 3.76 10.79
C ASP A 101 14.41 3.65 9.79
N GLU A 102 14.91 4.79 9.33
CA GLU A 102 16.03 4.87 8.39
C GLU A 102 17.33 4.28 8.97
N ARG A 103 17.54 4.38 10.27
CA ARG A 103 18.75 3.87 10.93
C ARG A 103 18.85 2.35 10.78
N GLU A 104 17.73 1.66 10.97
CA GLU A 104 17.66 0.21 10.78
C GLU A 104 17.85 -0.18 9.30
N VAL A 105 17.33 0.62 8.36
CA VAL A 105 17.59 0.40 6.92
C VAL A 105 19.08 0.52 6.62
N MET A 106 19.75 1.57 7.11
CA MET A 106 21.17 1.81 6.86
C MET A 106 22.09 0.79 7.53
N ALA A 107 21.62 0.07 8.54
CA ALA A 107 22.36 -1.05 9.13
C ALA A 107 22.47 -2.22 8.15
N ASP A 108 21.43 -2.48 7.38
CA ASP A 108 21.32 -3.65 6.51
C ASP A 108 21.60 -3.34 5.03
N LEU A 109 21.37 -2.11 4.55
CA LEU A 109 21.46 -1.72 3.14
C LEU A 109 22.45 -0.58 2.87
N ASN A 110 22.94 -0.54 1.64
CA ASN A 110 23.71 0.57 1.10
C ASN A 110 22.76 1.50 0.35
N LEU A 111 22.51 2.69 0.90
CA LEU A 111 21.64 3.68 0.28
C LEU A 111 22.47 4.83 -0.31
N SER A 112 22.20 5.19 -1.56
CA SER A 112 22.65 6.46 -2.13
C SER A 112 21.88 7.64 -1.51
N ASP A 113 22.36 8.86 -1.71
CA ASP A 113 21.68 10.07 -1.22
C ASP A 113 20.29 10.22 -1.87
N GLU A 114 20.13 9.84 -3.14
CA GLU A 114 18.85 9.91 -3.85
C GLU A 114 17.86 8.84 -3.36
N GLU A 115 18.33 7.63 -3.06
CA GLU A 115 17.51 6.58 -2.44
C GLU A 115 17.06 7.00 -1.04
N ARG A 116 17.93 7.60 -0.23
CA ARG A 116 17.58 8.15 1.09
C ARG A 116 16.54 9.25 0.99
N LYS A 117 16.68 10.18 0.04
CA LYS A 117 15.68 11.24 -0.20
C LYS A 117 14.34 10.63 -0.60
N ALA A 118 14.32 9.64 -1.49
CA ALA A 118 13.10 8.95 -1.89
C ALA A 118 12.45 8.23 -0.71
N LEU A 119 13.22 7.45 0.05
CA LEU A 119 12.76 6.70 1.22
C LEU A 119 12.13 7.60 2.29
N ASN A 120 12.74 8.74 2.57
CA ASN A 120 12.28 9.70 3.56
C ASN A 120 11.21 10.68 3.04
N SER A 121 10.91 10.65 1.74
CA SER A 121 9.89 11.52 1.17
C SER A 121 8.50 11.22 1.77
N TRP A 122 7.59 12.20 1.72
CA TRP A 122 6.19 12.00 2.14
C TRP A 122 5.46 10.92 1.32
N ARG A 123 5.97 10.57 0.15
CA ARG A 123 5.43 9.52 -0.72
C ARG A 123 5.64 8.12 -0.18
N ARG A 124 6.67 7.93 0.66
CA ARG A 124 7.02 6.64 1.29
C ARG A 124 6.97 5.47 0.29
N PRO A 125 7.71 5.54 -0.84
CA PRO A 125 7.74 4.44 -1.80
C PRO A 125 8.54 3.25 -1.26
N ILE A 126 8.37 2.11 -1.93
CA ILE A 126 9.34 1.02 -1.85
C ILE A 126 10.57 1.43 -2.66
N VAL A 127 11.71 1.52 -2.02
CA VAL A 127 13.02 1.79 -2.64
C VAL A 127 13.74 0.46 -2.82
N LEU A 128 14.16 0.14 -4.05
CA LEU A 128 15.00 -1.03 -4.32
C LEU A 128 16.45 -0.64 -4.07
N ALA A 129 17.04 -1.13 -2.99
CA ALA A 129 18.41 -0.82 -2.59
C ALA A 129 19.27 -2.07 -2.42
N GLU A 130 20.57 -1.94 -2.61
CA GLU A 130 21.52 -3.05 -2.49
C GLU A 130 21.75 -3.42 -1.03
N GLU A 131 21.67 -4.73 -0.73
CA GLU A 131 21.97 -5.23 0.60
C GLU A 131 23.46 -5.16 0.90
N ARG A 132 23.78 -4.67 2.09
CA ARG A 132 25.13 -4.70 2.65
C ARG A 132 25.46 -6.09 3.18
N VAL A 133 24.50 -6.71 3.84
CA VAL A 133 24.58 -8.03 4.42
C VAL A 133 23.34 -8.83 4.03
N HIS A 134 23.53 -9.91 3.33
CA HIS A 134 22.43 -10.82 2.92
C HIS A 134 22.13 -11.80 4.05
N ASN A 135 21.44 -11.33 5.09
CA ASN A 135 21.15 -12.11 6.32
C ASN A 135 19.74 -12.74 6.35
N ALA A 136 18.88 -12.42 5.38
CA ALA A 136 17.52 -12.95 5.27
C ALA A 136 17.19 -13.35 3.82
N PRO A 137 17.84 -14.40 3.29
CA PRO A 137 17.69 -14.78 1.88
C PRO A 137 16.26 -15.18 1.50
N TRP A 138 15.43 -15.57 2.46
CA TRP A 138 14.01 -15.88 2.24
C TRP A 138 13.16 -14.68 1.81
N LEU A 139 13.67 -13.43 1.94
CA LEU A 139 12.95 -12.21 1.54
C LEU A 139 13.06 -11.94 0.03
N ASN A 140 14.24 -12.20 -0.56
CA ASN A 140 14.57 -11.82 -1.94
C ASN A 140 15.50 -12.83 -2.63
N GLU A 141 15.24 -14.12 -2.45
CA GLU A 141 16.07 -15.21 -3.00
C GLU A 141 16.51 -14.96 -4.45
N GLY A 142 17.82 -15.04 -4.68
CA GLY A 142 18.43 -14.81 -6.00
C GLY A 142 18.66 -13.36 -6.39
N TYR A 143 18.30 -12.38 -5.55
CA TYR A 143 18.50 -10.95 -5.78
C TYR A 143 19.47 -10.34 -4.77
N ARG A 144 20.23 -9.33 -5.20
CA ARG A 144 21.11 -8.54 -4.32
C ARG A 144 20.45 -7.28 -3.75
N SER A 145 19.28 -6.94 -4.27
CA SER A 145 18.51 -5.78 -3.83
C SER A 145 17.28 -6.21 -3.05
N LEU A 146 16.97 -5.46 -2.01
CA LEU A 146 15.76 -5.60 -1.22
C LEU A 146 14.87 -4.37 -1.43
N GLY A 147 13.57 -4.58 -1.56
CA GLY A 147 12.59 -3.49 -1.60
C GLY A 147 12.26 -3.05 -0.18
N VAL A 148 12.61 -1.81 0.18
CA VAL A 148 12.41 -1.30 1.53
C VAL A 148 11.56 -0.05 1.55
N LEU A 149 10.77 0.12 2.61
CA LEU A 149 9.94 1.29 2.84
C LEU A 149 9.92 1.66 4.33
N LEU A 150 9.47 2.87 4.63
CA LEU A 150 9.26 3.35 6.00
C LEU A 150 7.76 3.44 6.33
N PRO A 151 7.40 3.48 7.62
CA PRO A 151 6.03 3.66 8.08
C PRO A 151 5.34 4.87 7.43
N TYR A 152 4.07 4.68 7.04
CA TYR A 152 3.26 5.71 6.38
C TYR A 152 1.84 5.85 6.96
N MET A 153 1.51 5.03 7.98
CA MET A 153 0.28 5.12 8.77
C MET A 153 0.62 5.17 10.25
N ALA A 154 -0.21 5.81 11.06
CA ALA A 154 -0.02 5.90 12.52
C ALA A 154 0.18 4.52 13.16
N ILE A 155 -0.67 3.56 12.80
CA ILE A 155 -0.61 2.20 13.34
C ILE A 155 0.75 1.51 13.11
N HIS A 156 1.47 1.83 12.03
CA HIS A 156 2.81 1.26 11.80
C HIS A 156 3.82 1.77 12.82
N TYR A 157 3.76 3.07 13.18
CA TYR A 157 4.62 3.65 14.19
C TYR A 157 4.30 3.10 15.57
N ASP A 158 3.01 2.96 15.88
CA ASP A 158 2.55 2.44 17.16
C ASP A 158 2.94 0.96 17.32
N LEU A 159 2.88 0.13 16.25
CA LEU A 159 3.37 -1.25 16.26
C LEU A 159 4.86 -1.34 16.60
N PHE A 160 5.69 -0.53 15.96
CA PHE A 160 7.13 -0.53 16.25
C PHE A 160 7.46 0.08 17.61
N ALA A 161 6.61 0.93 18.16
CA ALA A 161 6.78 1.45 19.52
C ALA A 161 6.39 0.41 20.57
N GLU A 162 5.33 -0.36 20.34
CA GLU A 162 4.84 -1.40 21.24
C GLU A 162 5.77 -2.63 21.26
N ALA A 163 6.34 -3.01 20.11
CA ALA A 163 7.30 -4.13 19.96
C ALA A 163 8.71 -3.63 19.64
N PRO A 164 9.52 -3.20 20.63
CA PRO A 164 10.86 -2.68 20.41
C PRO A 164 11.84 -3.68 19.79
N GLU A 165 11.62 -4.98 19.94
CA GLU A 165 12.41 -6.04 19.32
C GLU A 165 12.13 -6.21 17.83
N LEU A 166 10.95 -5.80 17.35
CA LEU A 166 10.55 -5.88 15.96
C LEU A 166 11.23 -4.79 15.14
N ARG A 167 12.29 -5.15 14.40
CA ARG A 167 13.08 -4.21 13.59
C ARG A 167 12.43 -3.88 12.26
N ARG A 168 11.83 -4.89 11.63
CA ARG A 168 11.30 -4.83 10.28
C ARG A 168 10.19 -5.86 10.08
N ILE A 169 9.21 -5.52 9.25
CA ILE A 169 8.10 -6.40 8.89
C ILE A 169 8.01 -6.56 7.38
N VAL A 170 7.60 -7.73 6.91
CA VAL A 170 7.14 -7.90 5.53
C VAL A 170 5.84 -7.12 5.37
N VAL A 171 5.71 -6.38 4.27
CA VAL A 171 4.46 -5.73 3.87
C VAL A 171 4.19 -6.08 2.42
N THR A 172 3.15 -6.86 2.18
CA THR A 172 2.78 -7.27 0.83
C THR A 172 1.29 -7.14 0.60
N SER A 173 0.87 -6.82 -0.63
CA SER A 173 -0.54 -6.65 -0.97
C SER A 173 -1.39 -7.85 -0.53
N GLY A 174 -2.52 -7.59 0.12
CA GLY A 174 -3.50 -8.59 0.52
C GLY A 174 -4.34 -9.01 -0.69
N ASN A 175 -3.80 -9.95 -1.48
CA ASN A 175 -4.48 -10.53 -2.61
C ASN A 175 -4.05 -11.98 -2.80
N MET A 176 -4.91 -12.78 -3.38
CA MET A 176 -4.60 -14.17 -3.73
C MET A 176 -4.22 -14.26 -5.21
N GLY A 177 -3.05 -14.83 -5.48
CA GLY A 177 -2.56 -15.00 -6.85
C GLY A 177 -2.31 -13.66 -7.56
N ARG A 178 -2.90 -13.50 -8.76
CA ARG A 178 -2.76 -12.31 -9.62
C ARG A 178 -3.92 -11.33 -9.53
N ARG A 179 -4.85 -11.53 -8.59
CA ARG A 179 -6.01 -10.65 -8.40
C ARG A 179 -5.59 -9.28 -7.85
N PRO A 180 -6.46 -8.26 -7.98
CA PRO A 180 -6.17 -6.96 -7.39
C PRO A 180 -6.16 -7.04 -5.86
N ILE A 181 -5.56 -6.04 -5.22
CA ILE A 181 -5.55 -5.92 -3.76
C ILE A 181 -6.98 -5.81 -3.23
N VAL A 182 -7.27 -6.51 -2.14
CA VAL A 182 -8.57 -6.48 -1.46
C VAL A 182 -8.78 -5.12 -0.80
N ILE A 183 -9.99 -4.55 -0.96
CA ILE A 183 -10.35 -3.26 -0.34
C ILE A 183 -11.60 -3.35 0.54
N ALA A 184 -12.50 -4.29 0.28
CA ALA A 184 -13.72 -4.47 1.05
C ALA A 184 -13.48 -5.33 2.29
N ASP A 185 -14.05 -4.93 3.44
CA ASP A 185 -13.86 -5.63 4.71
C ASP A 185 -14.49 -7.03 4.68
N GLU A 186 -15.67 -7.19 4.06
CA GLU A 186 -16.32 -8.49 3.89
C GLU A 186 -15.44 -9.44 3.06
N GLU A 187 -14.89 -8.97 1.93
CA GLU A 187 -13.98 -9.77 1.09
C GLU A 187 -12.70 -10.15 1.86
N ALA A 188 -12.19 -9.25 2.69
CA ALA A 188 -11.01 -9.52 3.52
C ALA A 188 -11.27 -10.62 4.54
N HIS A 189 -12.42 -10.58 5.22
CA HIS A 189 -12.84 -11.61 6.15
C HIS A 189 -13.03 -12.95 5.45
N ASP A 190 -13.73 -13.00 4.34
CA ASP A 190 -13.94 -14.23 3.56
C ASP A 190 -12.63 -14.88 3.10
N LEU A 191 -11.64 -14.05 2.74
CA LEU A 191 -10.36 -14.53 2.24
C LEU A 191 -9.35 -14.88 3.32
N PHE A 192 -9.37 -14.17 4.45
CA PHE A 192 -8.25 -14.20 5.39
C PHE A 192 -8.58 -14.80 6.76
N ASP A 193 -9.81 -14.73 7.28
CA ASP A 193 -10.15 -15.17 8.66
C ASP A 193 -9.65 -16.58 9.00
N SER A 194 -9.69 -17.51 8.05
CA SER A 194 -9.22 -18.90 8.25
C SER A 194 -7.74 -19.12 7.92
N LYS A 195 -6.99 -18.09 7.50
CA LYS A 195 -5.63 -18.24 6.94
C LYS A 195 -4.59 -17.41 7.65
N VAL A 196 -4.99 -16.33 8.30
CA VAL A 196 -4.12 -15.47 9.09
C VAL A 196 -4.55 -15.47 10.55
N ASP A 197 -3.71 -14.97 11.43
CA ASP A 197 -3.98 -14.97 12.87
C ASP A 197 -4.90 -13.84 13.31
N SER A 198 -4.93 -12.74 12.53
CA SER A 198 -5.86 -11.64 12.75
C SER A 198 -6.11 -10.83 11.49
N VAL A 199 -7.33 -10.34 11.33
CA VAL A 199 -7.71 -9.34 10.32
C VAL A 199 -7.99 -8.02 11.03
N VAL A 200 -7.34 -6.96 10.60
CA VAL A 200 -7.48 -5.61 11.17
C VAL A 200 -8.06 -4.69 10.12
N SER A 201 -9.21 -4.15 10.40
CA SER A 201 -9.94 -3.21 9.56
C SER A 201 -10.11 -1.85 10.25
N TYR A 202 -10.59 -0.88 9.51
CA TYR A 202 -11.12 0.37 10.05
C TYR A 202 -12.39 0.74 9.28
N ASN A 203 -13.31 1.42 9.94
CA ASN A 203 -14.67 1.71 9.45
C ASN A 203 -14.74 2.80 8.37
N ARG A 204 -13.74 2.87 7.50
CA ARG A 204 -13.73 3.70 6.29
C ARG A 204 -13.51 2.86 5.06
N ASP A 205 -14.36 3.06 4.07
CA ASP A 205 -14.19 2.38 2.79
C ASP A 205 -12.99 2.91 2.02
N ILE A 206 -12.30 2.00 1.33
CA ILE A 206 -11.24 2.35 0.40
C ILE A 206 -11.90 2.56 -0.97
N TYR A 207 -11.94 3.81 -1.42
CA TYR A 207 -12.55 4.17 -2.68
C TYR A 207 -11.68 3.82 -3.90
N ASN A 208 -10.38 4.02 -3.81
CA ASN A 208 -9.43 3.70 -4.87
C ASN A 208 -8.45 2.62 -4.40
N ARG A 209 -8.39 1.51 -5.14
CA ARG A 209 -7.30 0.54 -4.99
C ARG A 209 -5.99 1.18 -5.41
N VAL A 210 -5.00 1.07 -4.56
CA VAL A 210 -3.67 1.63 -4.85
C VAL A 210 -2.60 0.76 -4.21
N ASP A 211 -1.72 0.20 -5.02
CA ASP A 211 -0.50 -0.48 -4.56
C ASP A 211 0.58 0.51 -4.14
N ASP A 212 1.62 0.02 -3.47
CA ASP A 212 2.80 0.81 -3.17
C ASP A 212 3.60 1.11 -4.43
N SER A 213 4.09 2.34 -4.55
CA SER A 213 5.03 2.71 -5.61
C SER A 213 6.39 2.06 -5.36
N VAL A 214 7.07 1.71 -6.44
CA VAL A 214 8.43 1.16 -6.41
C VAL A 214 9.34 2.07 -7.19
N VAL A 215 10.45 2.46 -6.58
CA VAL A 215 11.49 3.29 -7.20
C VAL A 215 12.84 2.60 -7.09
N GLN A 216 13.71 2.91 -8.04
CA GLN A 216 15.09 2.45 -8.07
C GLN A 216 15.98 3.62 -8.52
N GLU A 217 17.12 3.77 -7.89
CA GLU A 217 18.15 4.69 -8.36
C GLU A 217 18.86 4.09 -9.57
N TYR A 218 19.03 4.90 -10.59
CA TYR A 218 19.86 4.62 -11.74
C TYR A 218 20.51 5.91 -12.23
N ASP A 219 21.84 5.94 -12.29
CA ASP A 219 22.63 7.08 -12.76
C ASP A 219 22.33 8.38 -12.01
N GLY A 220 22.29 8.29 -10.66
CA GLY A 220 22.05 9.43 -9.77
C GLY A 220 20.62 9.93 -9.72
N VAL A 221 19.63 9.19 -10.28
CA VAL A 221 18.22 9.59 -10.32
C VAL A 221 17.32 8.43 -9.89
N CYS A 222 16.45 8.65 -8.91
CA CYS A 222 15.41 7.70 -8.58
C CYS A 222 14.31 7.69 -9.64
N ARG A 223 14.11 6.55 -10.28
CA ARG A 223 13.10 6.32 -11.32
C ARG A 223 11.99 5.39 -10.82
N SER A 224 10.75 5.68 -11.19
CA SER A 224 9.63 4.82 -10.86
C SER A 224 9.63 3.56 -11.71
N ILE A 225 9.76 2.39 -11.06
CA ILE A 225 9.51 1.07 -11.65
C ILE A 225 8.00 0.78 -11.65
N ARG A 226 7.32 1.17 -10.55
CA ARG A 226 5.87 1.13 -10.42
C ARG A 226 5.42 2.49 -9.91
N ARG A 227 4.50 3.12 -10.63
CA ARG A 227 3.92 4.40 -10.25
C ARG A 227 2.53 4.16 -9.68
N SER A 228 2.34 4.44 -8.40
CA SER A 228 1.10 4.19 -7.67
C SER A 228 0.98 5.14 -6.47
N ARG A 229 0.79 4.67 -5.25
CA ARG A 229 0.63 5.50 -4.05
C ARG A 229 1.72 6.56 -3.92
N GLY A 230 1.31 7.81 -3.68
CA GLY A 230 2.20 8.96 -3.50
C GLY A 230 2.75 9.59 -4.79
N TYR A 231 2.62 8.92 -5.94
CA TYR A 231 3.05 9.43 -7.24
C TYR A 231 1.87 9.66 -8.20
N THR A 232 0.81 8.92 -8.05
CA THR A 232 -0.42 9.08 -8.83
C THR A 232 -1.41 9.88 -7.99
N PRO A 233 -2.11 10.88 -8.57
CA PRO A 233 -2.18 11.28 -9.98
C PRO A 233 -1.30 12.50 -10.36
N GLU A 234 -0.10 12.64 -9.81
CA GLU A 234 0.77 13.77 -10.11
C GLU A 234 1.03 13.87 -11.63
N PRO A 235 0.80 15.03 -12.26
CA PRO A 235 0.94 15.17 -13.70
C PRO A 235 2.41 15.13 -14.15
N LEU A 236 2.63 14.55 -15.32
CA LEU A 236 3.87 14.69 -16.08
C LEU A 236 3.66 15.77 -17.12
N ARG A 237 4.45 16.84 -17.08
CA ARG A 237 4.39 17.89 -18.10
C ARG A 237 4.96 17.41 -19.42
N ASN A 238 4.27 17.77 -20.49
CA ASN A 238 4.69 17.51 -21.86
C ASN A 238 4.75 18.83 -22.63
N VAL A 239 5.51 18.85 -23.71
CA VAL A 239 5.64 20.01 -24.62
C VAL A 239 4.56 20.02 -25.72
N GLN A 240 3.81 18.95 -25.87
CA GLN A 240 2.77 18.80 -26.88
C GLN A 240 1.40 18.75 -26.22
N ALA A 241 0.38 19.27 -26.92
CA ALA A 241 -0.99 19.16 -26.49
C ALA A 241 -1.46 17.70 -26.50
N THR A 242 -1.97 17.23 -25.36
CA THR A 242 -2.45 15.86 -25.16
C THR A 242 -3.95 15.78 -24.87
N GLU A 243 -4.66 16.91 -24.93
CA GLU A 243 -6.08 17.01 -24.56
C GLU A 243 -6.95 15.96 -25.26
N GLY A 244 -7.65 15.16 -24.47
CA GLY A 244 -8.58 14.15 -24.95
C GLY A 244 -7.92 12.83 -25.40
N ILE A 245 -6.63 12.63 -25.16
CA ILE A 245 -5.94 11.38 -25.47
C ILE A 245 -6.05 10.43 -24.29
N LEU A 246 -6.62 9.24 -24.51
CA LEU A 246 -6.52 8.09 -23.61
C LEU A 246 -5.48 7.11 -24.15
N ALA A 247 -4.42 6.86 -23.42
CA ALA A 247 -3.44 5.83 -23.73
C ALA A 247 -3.59 4.66 -22.77
N VAL A 248 -3.66 3.45 -23.31
CA VAL A 248 -3.79 2.21 -22.52
C VAL A 248 -2.57 1.32 -22.73
N GLY A 249 -2.15 0.66 -21.65
CA GLY A 249 -1.02 -0.26 -21.66
C GLY A 249 -1.37 -1.63 -22.23
N ALA A 250 -0.35 -2.46 -22.36
CA ALA A 250 -0.49 -3.87 -22.71
C ALA A 250 -1.04 -4.70 -21.53
N GLU A 251 -1.22 -6.01 -21.74
CA GLU A 251 -1.81 -6.94 -20.77
C GLU A 251 -0.99 -7.04 -19.48
N GLN A 252 0.34 -7.07 -19.58
CA GLN A 252 1.22 -7.25 -18.42
C GLN A 252 1.68 -5.91 -17.86
N VAL A 253 1.71 -5.82 -16.51
CA VAL A 253 2.17 -4.61 -15.81
C VAL A 253 1.39 -3.36 -16.26
N SER A 254 0.09 -3.52 -16.49
CA SER A 254 -0.75 -2.51 -17.13
C SER A 254 -0.93 -1.26 -16.27
N CYS A 255 -1.01 -0.15 -16.94
CA CYS A 255 -1.52 1.14 -16.45
C CYS A 255 -2.15 1.87 -17.64
N PHE A 256 -2.74 3.03 -17.38
CA PHE A 256 -3.27 3.92 -18.43
C PHE A 256 -2.76 5.34 -18.22
N ALA A 257 -2.96 6.20 -19.20
CA ALA A 257 -2.70 7.62 -19.10
C ALA A 257 -3.82 8.42 -19.77
N ILE A 258 -4.16 9.56 -19.20
CA ILE A 258 -5.06 10.53 -19.81
C ILE A 258 -4.32 11.85 -20.05
N GLY A 259 -4.58 12.45 -21.22
CA GLY A 259 -4.02 13.73 -21.60
C GLY A 259 -4.96 14.88 -21.28
N LYS A 260 -4.47 15.85 -20.52
CA LYS A 260 -5.21 17.05 -20.13
C LYS A 260 -4.40 18.29 -20.42
N LYS A 261 -4.75 19.05 -21.47
CA LYS A 261 -3.95 20.16 -22.00
C LYS A 261 -2.52 19.70 -22.36
N GLU A 262 -1.52 20.17 -21.63
CA GLU A 262 -0.11 19.82 -21.76
C GLU A 262 0.34 18.80 -20.69
N ASP A 263 -0.58 18.35 -19.83
CA ASP A 263 -0.28 17.40 -18.76
C ASP A 263 -0.69 15.98 -19.17
N ILE A 264 0.15 15.03 -18.80
CA ILE A 264 -0.13 13.59 -18.89
C ILE A 264 -0.33 13.07 -17.47
N LEU A 265 -1.52 12.57 -17.19
CA LEU A 265 -1.89 11.98 -15.92
C LEU A 265 -1.84 10.46 -16.04
N LEU A 266 -0.77 9.86 -15.49
CA LEU A 266 -0.66 8.42 -15.41
C LEU A 266 -1.57 7.88 -14.31
N GLY A 267 -2.36 6.86 -14.67
CA GLY A 267 -3.11 6.06 -13.69
C GLY A 267 -2.18 5.25 -12.80
N GLN A 268 -2.76 4.69 -11.74
CA GLN A 268 -2.05 3.77 -10.87
C GLN A 268 -1.75 2.45 -11.58
N TYR A 269 -0.81 1.71 -11.01
CA TYR A 269 -0.52 0.34 -11.42
C TYR A 269 -1.77 -0.54 -11.25
N ILE A 270 -2.15 -1.24 -12.30
CA ILE A 270 -3.29 -2.16 -12.33
C ILE A 270 -2.82 -3.61 -12.16
N GLY A 271 -1.73 -3.98 -12.80
CA GLY A 271 -1.23 -5.34 -12.84
C GLY A 271 -1.49 -6.04 -14.16
N GLU A 272 -1.72 -7.35 -14.12
CA GLU A 272 -1.96 -8.17 -15.31
C GLU A 272 -3.45 -8.21 -15.63
N LEU A 273 -3.83 -7.88 -16.86
CA LEU A 273 -5.23 -7.89 -17.31
C LEU A 273 -5.74 -9.30 -17.69
N SER A 274 -5.03 -10.34 -17.28
CA SER A 274 -5.35 -11.75 -17.60
C SER A 274 -6.55 -12.29 -16.82
N CYS A 275 -7.06 -11.60 -15.80
CA CYS A 275 -8.25 -11.99 -15.06
C CYS A 275 -9.32 -10.88 -15.10
N ARG A 276 -10.57 -11.31 -14.93
CA ARG A 276 -11.74 -10.42 -15.01
C ARG A 276 -11.70 -9.32 -13.95
N GLU A 277 -11.23 -9.64 -12.76
CA GLU A 277 -11.17 -8.70 -11.64
C GLU A 277 -10.19 -7.55 -11.93
N ASN A 278 -9.04 -7.84 -12.55
CA ASN A 278 -8.10 -6.79 -12.95
C ASN A 278 -8.63 -5.95 -14.12
N LEU A 279 -9.37 -6.57 -15.05
CA LEU A 279 -10.03 -5.83 -16.13
C LEU A 279 -11.10 -4.87 -15.57
N SER A 280 -11.92 -5.36 -14.64
CA SER A 280 -12.91 -4.49 -13.95
C SER A 280 -12.23 -3.35 -13.19
N PHE A 281 -11.13 -3.63 -12.50
CA PHE A 281 -10.36 -2.60 -11.81
C PHE A 281 -9.75 -1.57 -12.77
N PHE A 282 -9.30 -2.00 -13.94
CA PHE A 282 -8.81 -1.11 -14.99
C PHE A 282 -9.89 -0.16 -15.51
N GLU A 283 -11.09 -0.69 -15.82
CA GLU A 283 -12.24 0.08 -16.29
C GLU A 283 -12.74 1.08 -15.22
N GLU A 284 -12.85 0.62 -13.97
CA GLU A 284 -13.16 1.49 -12.83
C GLU A 284 -12.17 2.64 -12.69
N SER A 285 -10.87 2.33 -12.77
CA SER A 285 -9.81 3.33 -12.62
C SER A 285 -9.88 4.40 -13.70
N ILE A 286 -10.08 4.02 -14.96
CA ILE A 286 -10.29 4.97 -16.06
C ILE A 286 -11.54 5.83 -15.80
N SER A 287 -12.63 5.22 -15.37
CA SER A 287 -13.88 5.93 -15.05
C SER A 287 -13.68 6.94 -13.91
N HIS A 288 -12.94 6.55 -12.85
CA HIS A 288 -12.62 7.45 -11.72
C HIS A 288 -11.77 8.63 -12.16
N PHE A 289 -10.72 8.40 -12.94
CA PHE A 289 -9.88 9.47 -13.49
C PHE A 289 -10.66 10.39 -14.41
N SER A 290 -11.50 9.83 -15.29
CA SER A 290 -12.34 10.61 -16.19
C SER A 290 -13.25 11.56 -15.42
N ARG A 291 -13.89 11.10 -14.36
CA ARG A 291 -14.73 11.94 -13.48
C ARG A 291 -13.91 12.97 -12.71
N MET A 292 -12.82 12.57 -12.08
CA MET A 292 -11.97 13.42 -11.26
C MET A 292 -11.40 14.60 -12.07
N PHE A 293 -10.91 14.31 -13.28
CA PHE A 293 -10.26 15.30 -14.14
C PHE A 293 -11.20 15.89 -15.20
N ARG A 294 -12.50 15.54 -15.18
CA ARG A 294 -13.48 15.96 -16.22
C ARG A 294 -12.91 15.69 -17.61
N PHE A 295 -12.46 14.47 -17.81
CA PHE A 295 -11.81 14.03 -19.03
C PHE A 295 -12.81 13.30 -19.94
N GLU A 296 -12.82 13.68 -21.20
CA GLU A 296 -13.60 13.02 -22.25
C GLU A 296 -12.64 12.53 -23.33
N PRO A 297 -12.56 11.22 -23.58
CA PRO A 297 -11.67 10.68 -24.60
C PRO A 297 -12.14 11.07 -26.00
N ARG A 298 -11.24 11.63 -26.79
CA ARG A 298 -11.44 11.93 -28.23
C ARG A 298 -10.64 10.99 -29.09
N LEU A 299 -9.55 10.47 -28.56
CA LEU A 299 -8.65 9.53 -29.21
C LEU A 299 -8.18 8.50 -28.20
N SER A 300 -8.30 7.22 -28.54
CA SER A 300 -7.72 6.13 -27.74
C SER A 300 -6.51 5.55 -28.46
N LEU A 301 -5.39 5.50 -27.75
CA LEU A 301 -4.16 4.83 -28.22
C LEU A 301 -4.04 3.51 -27.49
N ILE A 302 -3.90 2.44 -28.25
CA ILE A 302 -3.64 1.07 -27.77
C ILE A 302 -2.26 0.68 -28.24
N HIS A 303 -1.47 0.17 -27.35
CA HIS A 303 -0.13 -0.29 -27.68
C HIS A 303 -0.11 -1.80 -27.88
#